data_79ca6be424a683881af81a2d2b9793a7
#
_entry.id   79ca6be424a683881af81a2d2b9793a7
#
_cell.length_a   1.000
_cell.length_b   1.000
_cell.length_c   1.000
_cell.angle_alpha   90.00
_cell.angle_beta   90.00
_cell.angle_gamma   90.00
#
_symmetry.space_group_name_H-M   'P 1'
#
loop_
_entity.id
_entity.type
_entity.pdbx_description
1 polymer ?
#
loop_
_entity_poly.entity_id
_entity_poly.type
_entity_poly.pdbx_seq_one_letter_code
_entity_poly.pdbx_strand_id
1 'polypeptide(L)'
;LKLLPVKNSLYETVIVSANDCLVELFLEEKIGFSSIQKELFKIIKLKEFVKYKKKFPNKAEDILNLNNYVRLKLLKKVYKT
;
A
#
# COMPACT_ATOMS: atom_id res chain seq x y z
N LEU A 1 -14.00 -5.35 6.44
CA LEU A 1 -13.31 -4.87 5.27
C LEU A 1 -14.27 -4.23 4.29
N LYS A 2 -13.89 -3.09 3.78
CA LYS A 2 -14.79 -2.32 2.95
C LYS A 2 -14.54 -2.54 1.48
N LEU A 3 -15.62 -2.54 0.73
CA LEU A 3 -15.51 -2.59 -0.70
C LEU A 3 -15.16 -1.20 -1.20
N LEU A 4 -14.11 -1.11 -1.99
CA LEU A 4 -13.72 0.17 -2.56
C LEU A 4 -14.62 0.48 -3.74
N PRO A 5 -15.10 1.73 -3.84
CA PRO A 5 -15.86 2.12 -5.01
C PRO A 5 -15.03 1.95 -6.26
N VAL A 6 -15.66 1.57 -7.33
CA VAL A 6 -14.98 1.40 -8.60
C VAL A 6 -14.37 2.72 -9.08
N LYS A 7 -14.91 3.82 -8.57
CA LYS A 7 -14.45 5.14 -8.97
C LYS A 7 -13.10 5.53 -8.42
N ASN A 8 -12.64 4.86 -7.38
CA ASN A 8 -11.35 5.21 -6.79
C ASN A 8 -10.22 4.86 -7.72
N SER A 9 -9.22 5.73 -7.74
CA SER A 9 -8.04 5.47 -8.55
C SER A 9 -7.21 4.37 -7.91
N LEU A 10 -6.28 3.83 -8.69
CA LEU A 10 -5.38 2.81 -8.17
C LEU A 10 -4.47 3.36 -7.07
N TYR A 11 -4.29 4.69 -7.05
CA TYR A 11 -3.50 5.30 -5.99
C TYR A 11 -4.14 5.07 -4.62
N GLU A 12 -5.47 5.07 -4.57
CA GLU A 12 -6.18 4.75 -3.34
C GLU A 12 -5.85 3.35 -2.89
N THR A 13 -5.75 2.43 -3.84
CA THR A 13 -5.38 1.06 -3.53
C THR A 13 -4.00 1.00 -2.91
N VAL A 14 -3.06 1.79 -3.43
CA VAL A 14 -1.71 1.84 -2.88
C VAL A 14 -1.76 2.28 -1.42
N ILE A 15 -2.50 3.35 -1.14
CA ILE A 15 -2.59 3.89 0.21
C ILE A 15 -3.20 2.88 1.17
N VAL A 16 -4.32 2.28 0.80
CA VAL A 16 -5.00 1.32 1.66
C VAL A 16 -4.13 0.08 1.89
N SER A 17 -3.54 -0.43 0.82
CA SER A 17 -2.70 -1.63 0.93
C SER A 17 -1.48 -1.37 1.80
N ALA A 18 -0.85 -0.21 1.64
CA ALA A 18 0.32 0.12 2.44
C ALA A 18 -0.05 0.26 3.90
N ASN A 19 -1.16 0.95 4.18
CA ASN A 19 -1.59 1.14 5.55
C ASN A 19 -1.92 -0.20 6.21
N ASP A 20 -2.66 -1.07 5.53
CA ASP A 20 -3.02 -2.36 6.09
C ASP A 20 -1.79 -3.20 6.38
N CYS A 21 -0.83 -3.20 5.46
CA CYS A 21 0.39 -3.97 5.65
C CYS A 21 1.20 -3.45 6.83
N LEU A 22 1.31 -2.13 6.95
CA LEU A 22 2.07 -1.54 8.05
C LEU A 22 1.41 -1.78 9.39
N VAL A 23 0.08 -1.74 9.44
CA VAL A 23 -0.64 -2.06 10.68
C VAL A 23 -0.40 -3.51 11.07
N GLU A 24 -0.42 -4.40 10.09
CA GLU A 24 -0.14 -5.81 10.36
C GLU A 24 1.25 -5.99 10.96
N LEU A 25 2.24 -5.31 10.38
CA LEU A 25 3.61 -5.39 10.88
C LEU A 25 3.73 -4.84 12.29
N PHE A 26 2.97 -3.78 12.57
CA PHE A 26 2.95 -3.22 13.90
C PHE A 26 2.37 -4.22 14.91
N LEU A 27 1.29 -4.89 14.54
CA LEU A 27 0.66 -5.86 15.42
C LEU A 27 1.56 -7.07 15.67
N GLU A 28 2.42 -7.37 14.72
CA GLU A 28 3.41 -8.44 14.87
C GLU A 28 4.69 -7.97 15.53
N GLU A 29 4.69 -6.72 15.99
CA GLU A 29 5.85 -6.12 16.67
C GLU A 29 7.10 -6.05 15.80
N LYS A 30 6.90 -5.96 14.49
CA LYS A 30 8.03 -5.81 13.57
C LYS A 30 8.45 -4.35 13.41
N ILE A 31 7.51 -3.43 13.60
CA ILE A 31 7.79 -2.00 13.52
C ILE A 31 7.07 -1.29 14.65
N GLY A 32 7.52 -0.08 14.95
CA GLY A 32 6.88 0.75 15.96
C GLY A 32 5.70 1.53 15.39
N PHE A 33 4.90 2.09 16.27
CA PHE A 33 3.73 2.85 15.85
C PHE A 33 4.10 4.03 14.97
N SER A 34 5.14 4.76 15.32
CA SER A 34 5.56 5.92 14.54
C SER A 34 6.09 5.53 13.16
N SER A 35 6.58 4.31 13.03
CA SER A 35 7.08 3.84 11.74
C SER A 35 5.96 3.69 10.72
N ILE A 36 4.73 3.45 11.17
CA ILE A 36 3.60 3.31 10.27
C ILE A 36 3.47 4.55 9.39
N GLN A 37 3.43 5.71 10.02
CA GLN A 37 3.27 6.95 9.26
C GLN A 37 4.48 7.25 8.39
N LYS A 38 5.67 7.03 8.93
CA LYS A 38 6.89 7.29 8.17
C LYS A 38 6.96 6.45 6.90
N GLU A 39 6.72 5.16 7.04
CA GLU A 39 6.80 4.28 5.89
C GLU A 39 5.66 4.53 4.90
N LEU A 40 4.48 4.87 5.43
CA LEU A 40 3.37 5.18 4.57
C LEU A 40 3.68 6.40 3.70
N PHE A 41 4.21 7.46 4.31
CA PHE A 41 4.57 8.65 3.54
C PHE A 41 5.63 8.34 2.49
N LYS A 42 6.59 7.51 2.83
CA LYS A 42 7.62 7.16 1.87
C LYS A 42 7.06 6.43 0.68
N ILE A 43 6.17 5.47 0.94
CA ILE A 43 5.64 4.64 -0.14
C ILE A 43 4.73 5.43 -1.06
N ILE A 44 3.88 6.28 -0.51
CA ILE A 44 2.93 7.02 -1.35
C ILE A 44 3.59 8.13 -2.15
N LYS A 45 4.82 8.51 -1.80
CA LYS A 45 5.56 9.51 -2.54
C LYS A 45 6.43 8.94 -3.64
N LEU A 46 6.52 7.62 -3.73
CA LEU A 46 7.31 7.00 -4.78
C LEU A 46 6.70 7.30 -6.14
N LYS A 47 7.56 7.64 -7.08
CA LYS A 47 7.09 7.99 -8.41
C LYS A 47 6.30 6.87 -9.06
N GLU A 48 6.69 5.63 -8.81
CA GLU A 48 6.02 4.49 -9.39
C GLU A 48 4.59 4.36 -8.90
N PHE A 49 4.27 4.91 -7.74
CA PHE A 49 2.91 4.87 -7.21
C PHE A 49 2.15 6.16 -7.49
N VAL A 50 2.85 7.28 -7.55
CA VAL A 50 2.19 8.57 -7.82
C VAL A 50 1.47 8.54 -9.17
N LYS A 51 2.02 7.82 -10.13
CA LYS A 51 1.40 7.73 -11.44
C LYS A 51 0.00 7.12 -11.40
N TYR A 52 -0.29 6.38 -10.34
CA TYR A 52 -1.60 5.72 -10.20
C TYR A 52 -2.70 6.70 -9.81
N LYS A 53 -2.36 7.93 -9.48
CA LYS A 53 -3.39 8.92 -9.15
C LYS A 53 -4.40 9.10 -10.27
N LYS A 54 -3.95 8.95 -11.50
CA LYS A 54 -4.82 9.12 -12.67
C LYS A 54 -5.22 7.82 -13.32
N LYS A 55 -4.86 6.69 -12.71
CA LYS A 55 -5.19 5.40 -13.27
C LYS A 55 -6.28 4.75 -12.46
N PHE A 56 -7.21 4.11 -13.18
CA PHE A 56 -8.32 3.45 -12.54
C PHE A 56 -8.30 1.97 -12.87
N PRO A 57 -8.80 1.14 -11.98
CA PRO A 57 -8.81 -0.30 -12.25
C PRO A 57 -9.83 -0.66 -13.32
N ASN A 58 -9.44 -1.56 -14.20
CA ASN A 58 -10.35 -2.09 -15.21
C ASN A 58 -11.06 -3.32 -14.71
N LYS A 59 -10.44 -4.02 -13.78
CA LYS A 59 -11.02 -5.24 -13.20
C LYS A 59 -10.44 -5.44 -11.81
N ALA A 60 -11.11 -6.32 -11.05
CA ALA A 60 -10.68 -6.61 -9.69
C ALA A 60 -9.25 -7.12 -9.64
N GLU A 61 -8.82 -7.80 -10.69
CA GLU A 61 -7.47 -8.35 -10.75
C GLU A 61 -6.41 -7.26 -10.67
N ASP A 62 -6.68 -6.11 -11.26
CA ASP A 62 -5.75 -4.99 -11.20
C ASP A 62 -5.53 -4.55 -9.77
N ILE A 63 -6.59 -4.51 -8.99
CA ILE A 63 -6.51 -4.12 -7.58
C ILE A 63 -5.72 -5.16 -6.79
N LEU A 64 -5.99 -6.43 -7.02
CA LEU A 64 -5.30 -7.49 -6.31
C LEU A 64 -3.82 -7.52 -6.63
N ASN A 65 -3.47 -7.34 -7.90
CA ASN A 65 -2.07 -7.34 -8.30
C ASN A 65 -1.31 -6.18 -7.67
N LEU A 66 -1.93 -5.02 -7.67
CA LEU A 66 -1.30 -3.85 -7.08
C LEU A 66 -1.16 -4.00 -5.57
N ASN A 67 -2.20 -4.53 -4.93
CA ASN A 67 -2.16 -4.78 -3.49
C ASN A 67 -0.98 -5.69 -3.13
N ASN A 68 -0.80 -6.76 -3.87
CA ASN A 68 0.30 -7.69 -3.63
C ASN A 68 1.65 -7.02 -3.86
N TYR A 69 1.74 -6.21 -4.90
CA TYR A 69 2.98 -5.53 -5.20
C TYR A 69 3.38 -4.56 -4.09
N VAL A 70 2.42 -3.77 -3.61
CA VAL A 70 2.68 -2.82 -2.52
C VAL A 70 3.12 -3.57 -1.27
N ARG A 71 2.43 -4.65 -0.96
CA ARG A 71 2.74 -5.44 0.22
C ARG A 71 4.15 -6.01 0.15
N LEU A 72 4.52 -6.57 -1.00
CA LEU A 72 5.85 -7.13 -1.17
C LEU A 72 6.93 -6.05 -1.05
N LYS A 73 6.66 -4.88 -1.59
CA LYS A 73 7.62 -3.81 -1.53
C LYS A 73 7.87 -3.37 -0.09
N LEU A 74 6.81 -3.26 0.69
CA LEU A 74 6.94 -2.90 2.10
C LEU A 74 7.66 -3.98 2.89
N LEU A 75 7.33 -5.23 2.65
CA LEU A 75 7.97 -6.32 3.36
C LEU A 75 9.47 -6.36 3.07
N LYS A 76 9.86 -6.08 1.85
CA LYS A 76 11.26 -6.02 1.52
C LYS A 76 11.98 -4.91 2.27
N LYS A 77 11.30 -3.78 2.47
CA LYS A 77 11.89 -2.67 3.21
C LYS A 77 12.06 -3.00 4.68
N VAL A 78 11.07 -3.64 5.26
CA VAL A 78 11.08 -3.95 6.69
C VAL A 78 12.07 -5.08 7.00
N TYR A 79 12.09 -6.11 6.18
CA TYR A 79 12.96 -7.27 6.44
C TYR A 79 14.32 -7.16 5.81
N LYS A 80 14.57 -6.09 5.11
CA LYS A 80 15.89 -5.88 4.53
C LYS A 80 16.83 -5.43 5.64
N THR A 81 17.90 -6.12 5.77
CA THR A 81 18.90 -5.77 6.76
C THR A 81 20.12 -5.12 6.13
#